data_5b2b25030b116ed0630f1c2e1438d89a
#
_entry.id   5b2b25030b116ed0630f1c2e1438d89a
#
_cell.length_a   1.000
_cell.length_b   1.000
_cell.length_c   1.000
_cell.angle_alpha   90.00
_cell.angle_beta   90.00
_cell.angle_gamma   90.00
#
_symmetry.space_group_name_H-M   'P 1'
#
loop_
_entity.id
_entity.type
_entity.pdbx_description
1 polymer ?
#
loop_
_entity_poly.entity_id
_entity_poly.type
_entity_poly.pdbx_seq_one_letter_code
_entity_poly.pdbx_strand_id
1 'polypeptide(L)'
;MKIDLSGIPMIDNHCHPFPKGREPEHFERNFCTGFLNVSPEDMRNTLYFQQTANELRRILGLGQDASIDEIIEKRNEQAIGNRKEYCKKLFEDAGIVAFLSDFGFPISRKHHPELALRQEEIDEYYELCGDVKVGSLDRIEWIANRLLDEELPFDEFEARLVKETKEMIEKRNLIGLKSVVAYYTGTDVRPLSQDEFRKGYYLYLYDRKNWGYEKMIRDFTFIKACEICRDLDIPLQVHTGLGDTPDCHIVRVNPALLTDCLNDPRCKDTTVILIHGGYPYCEELGMMTNHYPNVYADISAVFPFASIGGEEKLRNMLEMAPLNKVLFATDGGLIPENLWFGALNFRRVFTKVLQDLVDAGYVQYDFAMQSAENVMHRNVERIYKRYANCGRYTLL
;
A
#
# COMPACT_ATOMS: atom_id res chain seq x y z
N MET A 1 10.81 -18.65 -26.50
CA MET A 1 9.44 -18.94 -26.03
C MET A 1 8.80 -17.63 -25.64
N LYS A 2 7.49 -17.46 -25.86
CA LYS A 2 6.78 -16.21 -25.50
C LYS A 2 6.29 -16.28 -24.06
N ILE A 3 6.57 -15.26 -23.28
CA ILE A 3 6.04 -15.10 -21.92
C ILE A 3 4.54 -14.77 -21.99
N ASP A 4 3.74 -15.54 -21.28
CA ASP A 4 2.30 -15.29 -21.09
C ASP A 4 1.95 -15.41 -19.60
N LEU A 5 1.57 -14.29 -19.01
CA LEU A 5 1.19 -14.18 -17.59
C LEU A 5 -0.32 -14.13 -17.37
N SER A 6 -1.14 -14.28 -18.43
CA SER A 6 -2.60 -14.11 -18.35
C SER A 6 -3.29 -15.07 -17.36
N GLY A 7 -2.75 -16.30 -17.24
CA GLY A 7 -3.28 -17.33 -16.34
C GLY A 7 -2.76 -17.29 -14.91
N ILE A 8 -1.83 -16.38 -14.57
CA ILE A 8 -1.27 -16.30 -13.21
C ILE A 8 -2.19 -15.41 -12.35
N PRO A 9 -2.70 -15.92 -11.19
CA PRO A 9 -3.51 -15.13 -10.30
C PRO A 9 -2.69 -14.00 -9.66
N MET A 10 -3.36 -12.93 -9.24
CA MET A 10 -2.72 -11.78 -8.59
C MET A 10 -3.27 -11.60 -7.18
N ILE A 11 -2.37 -11.46 -6.22
CA ILE A 11 -2.67 -11.02 -4.85
C ILE A 11 -2.13 -9.61 -4.70
N ASP A 12 -3.01 -8.65 -4.50
CA ASP A 12 -2.67 -7.26 -4.25
C ASP A 12 -2.17 -7.10 -2.81
N ASN A 13 -0.85 -6.91 -2.64
CA ASN A 13 -0.22 -6.79 -1.32
C ASN A 13 -0.63 -5.55 -0.54
N HIS A 14 -1.09 -4.50 -1.21
CA HIS A 14 -1.47 -3.24 -0.57
C HIS A 14 -2.50 -2.48 -1.40
N CYS A 15 -3.66 -2.28 -0.81
CA CYS A 15 -4.73 -1.45 -1.35
C CYS A 15 -5.61 -0.88 -0.23
N HIS A 16 -6.62 -0.11 -0.61
CA HIS A 16 -7.57 0.50 0.32
C HIS A 16 -9.02 0.11 -0.02
N PRO A 17 -9.93 0.10 0.96
CA PRO A 17 -11.35 -0.09 0.73
C PRO A 17 -11.95 0.99 -0.20
N PHE A 18 -12.97 0.60 -0.98
CA PHE A 18 -13.67 1.45 -1.95
C PHE A 18 -15.21 1.42 -1.77
N PRO A 19 -15.75 1.77 -0.58
CA PRO A 19 -17.19 1.81 -0.38
C PRO A 19 -17.84 2.90 -1.24
N LYS A 20 -19.08 2.65 -1.70
CA LYS A 20 -19.80 3.48 -2.67
C LYS A 20 -19.90 4.96 -2.26
N GLY A 21 -20.11 5.25 -0.99
CA GLY A 21 -20.29 6.61 -0.50
C GLY A 21 -19.02 7.47 -0.45
N ARG A 22 -17.87 6.94 -0.86
CA ARG A 22 -16.58 7.60 -0.78
C ARG A 22 -16.05 8.11 -2.12
N GLU A 23 -16.73 7.80 -3.23
CA GLU A 23 -16.32 8.31 -4.53
C GLU A 23 -16.46 9.84 -4.57
N PRO A 24 -15.43 10.57 -5.07
CA PRO A 24 -15.57 11.99 -5.37
C PRO A 24 -16.71 12.26 -6.35
N GLU A 25 -17.33 13.44 -6.25
CA GLU A 25 -18.40 13.90 -7.17
C GLU A 25 -17.97 13.80 -8.64
N HIS A 26 -16.69 14.11 -8.91
CA HIS A 26 -16.10 13.99 -10.24
C HIS A 26 -15.21 12.74 -10.29
N PHE A 27 -15.55 11.81 -11.18
CA PHE A 27 -14.83 10.55 -11.39
C PHE A 27 -13.33 10.76 -11.61
N GLU A 28 -12.96 11.81 -12.33
CA GLU A 28 -11.57 12.15 -12.67
C GLU A 28 -10.69 12.40 -11.45
N ARG A 29 -11.26 12.88 -10.35
CA ARG A 29 -10.49 13.15 -9.11
C ARG A 29 -9.92 11.90 -8.44
N ASN A 30 -10.39 10.72 -8.83
CA ASN A 30 -9.81 9.44 -8.36
C ASN A 30 -8.42 9.14 -8.95
N PHE A 31 -7.92 9.96 -9.88
CA PHE A 31 -6.68 9.72 -10.62
C PHE A 31 -5.53 10.63 -10.17
N CYS A 32 -5.62 11.18 -8.98
CA CYS A 32 -4.53 11.92 -8.33
C CYS A 32 -4.19 11.32 -6.97
N THR A 33 -3.01 11.70 -6.46
CA THR A 33 -2.63 11.44 -5.06
C THR A 33 -2.91 12.69 -4.22
N GLY A 34 -3.47 12.50 -3.02
CA GLY A 34 -3.64 13.54 -2.03
C GLY A 34 -5.01 14.20 -1.97
N PHE A 35 -5.16 15.00 -0.93
CA PHE A 35 -6.43 15.66 -0.54
C PHE A 35 -6.58 17.08 -1.09
N LEU A 36 -5.66 17.51 -1.96
CA LEU A 36 -5.75 18.82 -2.61
C LEU A 36 -6.88 18.82 -3.64
N ASN A 37 -7.53 19.97 -3.76
CA ASN A 37 -8.63 20.15 -4.71
C ASN A 37 -8.09 20.30 -6.14
N VAL A 38 -7.78 19.19 -6.81
CA VAL A 38 -7.32 19.17 -8.20
C VAL A 38 -8.47 19.36 -9.17
N SER A 39 -8.20 20.02 -10.29
CA SER A 39 -9.19 20.21 -11.36
C SER A 39 -9.51 18.89 -12.06
N PRO A 40 -10.79 18.55 -12.31
CA PRO A 40 -11.15 17.41 -13.17
C PRO A 40 -10.53 17.49 -14.56
N GLU A 41 -10.39 18.71 -15.10
CA GLU A 41 -9.75 18.94 -16.40
C GLU A 41 -8.26 18.54 -16.37
N ASP A 42 -7.51 18.91 -15.32
CA ASP A 42 -6.11 18.51 -15.20
C ASP A 42 -5.99 16.98 -15.13
N MET A 43 -6.88 16.33 -14.41
CA MET A 43 -6.89 14.87 -14.28
C MET A 43 -7.20 14.17 -15.60
N ARG A 44 -8.13 14.68 -16.40
CA ARG A 44 -8.42 14.18 -17.75
C ARG A 44 -7.19 14.23 -18.67
N ASN A 45 -6.26 15.14 -18.42
CA ASN A 45 -5.04 15.32 -19.21
C ASN A 45 -3.84 14.50 -18.69
N THR A 46 -4.02 13.69 -17.64
CA THR A 46 -2.98 12.75 -17.18
C THR A 46 -2.97 11.48 -18.05
N LEU A 47 -1.78 10.91 -18.25
CA LEU A 47 -1.65 9.64 -18.96
C LEU A 47 -2.33 8.50 -18.21
N TYR A 48 -2.33 8.55 -16.89
CA TYR A 48 -3.02 7.57 -16.05
C TYR A 48 -4.52 7.54 -16.38
N PHE A 49 -5.19 8.69 -16.35
CA PHE A 49 -6.62 8.77 -16.69
C PHE A 49 -6.90 8.30 -18.12
N GLN A 50 -6.10 8.77 -19.10
CA GLN A 50 -6.28 8.42 -20.50
C GLN A 50 -6.12 6.92 -20.77
N GLN A 51 -5.16 6.28 -20.14
CA GLN A 51 -4.97 4.83 -20.26
C GLN A 51 -6.11 4.07 -19.59
N THR A 52 -6.57 4.50 -18.40
CA THR A 52 -7.74 3.89 -17.75
C THR A 52 -9.00 4.06 -18.59
N ALA A 53 -9.23 5.23 -19.18
CA ALA A 53 -10.37 5.46 -20.06
C ALA A 53 -10.35 4.54 -21.30
N ASN A 54 -9.17 4.28 -21.87
CA ASN A 54 -9.02 3.33 -22.99
C ASN A 54 -9.37 1.90 -22.58
N GLU A 55 -8.95 1.47 -21.40
CA GLU A 55 -9.31 0.14 -20.87
C GLU A 55 -10.81 0.08 -20.50
N LEU A 56 -11.37 1.18 -19.99
CA LEU A 56 -12.82 1.26 -19.75
C LEU A 56 -13.64 1.15 -21.05
N ARG A 57 -13.20 1.74 -22.18
CA ARG A 57 -13.86 1.51 -23.47
C ARG A 57 -13.94 0.02 -23.78
N ARG A 58 -12.83 -0.70 -23.62
CA ARG A 58 -12.76 -2.14 -23.86
C ARG A 58 -13.73 -2.93 -22.98
N ILE A 59 -13.64 -2.75 -21.66
CA ILE A 59 -14.42 -3.55 -20.70
C ILE A 59 -15.91 -3.21 -20.73
N LEU A 60 -16.28 -1.96 -21.09
CA LEU A 60 -17.66 -1.52 -21.22
C LEU A 60 -18.26 -1.85 -22.61
N GLY A 61 -17.47 -2.34 -23.56
CA GLY A 61 -17.91 -2.68 -24.91
C GLY A 61 -18.23 -1.45 -25.79
N LEU A 62 -17.55 -0.32 -25.54
CA LEU A 62 -17.71 0.91 -26.31
C LEU A 62 -16.80 0.94 -27.55
N GLY A 63 -17.21 1.70 -28.56
CA GLY A 63 -16.39 1.93 -29.76
C GLY A 63 -15.13 2.75 -29.46
N GLN A 64 -14.12 2.67 -30.36
CA GLN A 64 -12.88 3.41 -30.22
C GLN A 64 -13.08 4.95 -30.28
N ASP A 65 -14.15 5.39 -30.87
CA ASP A 65 -14.58 6.78 -31.03
C ASP A 65 -15.41 7.31 -29.86
N ALA A 66 -15.75 6.46 -28.88
CA ALA A 66 -16.50 6.91 -27.70
C ALA A 66 -15.74 8.00 -26.95
N SER A 67 -16.42 9.10 -26.68
CA SER A 67 -15.87 10.22 -25.91
C SER A 67 -15.63 9.86 -24.44
N ILE A 68 -14.84 10.67 -23.75
CA ILE A 68 -14.62 10.51 -22.30
C ILE A 68 -15.94 10.60 -21.53
N ASP A 69 -16.82 11.51 -21.91
CA ASP A 69 -18.11 11.69 -21.22
C ASP A 69 -19.04 10.47 -21.42
N GLU A 70 -19.08 9.89 -22.62
CA GLU A 70 -19.80 8.63 -22.86
C GLU A 70 -19.22 7.44 -22.05
N ILE A 71 -17.90 7.39 -21.88
CA ILE A 71 -17.25 6.36 -21.04
C ILE A 71 -17.68 6.52 -19.59
N ILE A 72 -17.61 7.76 -19.05
CA ILE A 72 -17.99 8.05 -17.67
C ILE A 72 -19.49 7.75 -17.44
N GLU A 73 -20.35 8.18 -18.35
CA GLU A 73 -21.79 7.90 -18.29
C GLU A 73 -22.06 6.39 -18.26
N LYS A 74 -21.47 5.63 -19.18
CA LYS A 74 -21.66 4.18 -19.26
C LYS A 74 -21.08 3.44 -18.04
N ARG A 75 -19.92 3.89 -17.54
CA ARG A 75 -19.34 3.41 -16.27
C ARG A 75 -20.30 3.64 -15.11
N ASN A 76 -20.84 4.85 -15.00
CA ASN A 76 -21.74 5.21 -13.90
C ASN A 76 -23.05 4.40 -13.96
N GLU A 77 -23.62 4.17 -15.15
CA GLU A 77 -24.78 3.28 -15.30
C GLU A 77 -24.51 1.88 -14.69
N GLN A 78 -23.35 1.26 -15.00
CA GLN A 78 -23.01 -0.07 -14.51
C GLN A 78 -22.64 -0.05 -13.02
N ALA A 79 -21.82 0.92 -12.58
CA ALA A 79 -21.37 1.04 -11.21
C ALA A 79 -22.50 1.42 -10.23
N ILE A 80 -23.53 2.16 -10.67
CA ILE A 80 -24.68 2.52 -9.84
C ILE A 80 -25.75 1.41 -9.90
N GLY A 81 -26.02 0.86 -11.09
CA GLY A 81 -27.07 -0.12 -11.30
C GLY A 81 -26.79 -1.48 -10.65
N ASN A 82 -25.58 -2.00 -10.76
CA ASN A 82 -25.16 -3.26 -10.14
C ASN A 82 -23.66 -3.25 -9.81
N ARG A 83 -23.29 -2.52 -8.76
CA ARG A 83 -21.90 -2.31 -8.36
C ARG A 83 -21.16 -3.63 -8.09
N LYS A 84 -21.81 -4.59 -7.45
CA LYS A 84 -21.19 -5.89 -7.16
C LYS A 84 -20.78 -6.64 -8.42
N GLU A 85 -21.65 -6.72 -9.41
CA GLU A 85 -21.34 -7.38 -10.68
C GLU A 85 -20.29 -6.59 -11.47
N TYR A 86 -20.34 -5.26 -11.39
CA TYR A 86 -19.33 -4.40 -12.01
C TYR A 86 -17.93 -4.66 -11.40
N CYS A 87 -17.80 -4.66 -10.07
CA CYS A 87 -16.55 -4.99 -9.38
C CYS A 87 -16.07 -6.40 -9.75
N LYS A 88 -16.94 -7.40 -9.72
CA LYS A 88 -16.63 -8.77 -10.11
C LYS A 88 -16.02 -8.84 -11.52
N LYS A 89 -16.66 -8.17 -12.49
CA LYS A 89 -16.21 -8.11 -13.88
C LYS A 89 -14.79 -7.52 -13.98
N LEU A 90 -14.51 -6.44 -13.25
CA LEU A 90 -13.19 -5.80 -13.23
C LEU A 90 -12.13 -6.72 -12.63
N PHE A 91 -12.41 -7.35 -11.49
CA PHE A 91 -11.43 -8.19 -10.79
C PHE A 91 -11.15 -9.50 -11.53
N GLU A 92 -12.16 -10.10 -12.16
CA GLU A 92 -11.99 -11.26 -13.04
C GLU A 92 -11.14 -10.91 -14.28
N ASP A 93 -11.40 -9.77 -14.93
CA ASP A 93 -10.61 -9.30 -16.08
C ASP A 93 -9.15 -9.05 -15.74
N ALA A 94 -8.86 -8.56 -14.53
CA ALA A 94 -7.49 -8.37 -14.06
C ALA A 94 -6.85 -9.66 -13.50
N GLY A 95 -7.64 -10.68 -13.16
CA GLY A 95 -7.18 -11.90 -12.51
C GLY A 95 -6.77 -11.70 -11.05
N ILE A 96 -7.42 -10.75 -10.35
CA ILE A 96 -7.19 -10.50 -8.93
C ILE A 96 -7.98 -11.53 -8.10
N VAL A 97 -7.28 -12.23 -7.21
CA VAL A 97 -7.87 -13.27 -6.34
C VAL A 97 -7.86 -12.89 -4.86
N ALA A 98 -7.06 -11.88 -4.48
CA ALA A 98 -7.05 -11.39 -3.10
C ALA A 98 -6.56 -9.93 -3.02
N PHE A 99 -7.05 -9.25 -1.99
CA PHE A 99 -6.64 -7.92 -1.55
C PHE A 99 -6.08 -7.98 -0.13
N LEU A 100 -4.91 -7.35 0.12
CA LEU A 100 -4.44 -7.04 1.46
C LEU A 100 -4.73 -5.56 1.73
N SER A 101 -5.82 -5.31 2.44
CA SER A 101 -6.43 -3.98 2.53
C SER A 101 -6.05 -3.28 3.83
N ASP A 102 -5.52 -2.05 3.72
CA ASP A 102 -5.27 -1.16 4.85
C ASP A 102 -6.57 -0.43 5.24
N PHE A 103 -7.19 -0.88 6.34
CA PHE A 103 -8.40 -0.29 6.92
C PHE A 103 -8.10 0.94 7.77
N GLY A 104 -6.82 1.25 8.01
CA GLY A 104 -6.39 2.40 8.78
C GLY A 104 -6.45 3.75 8.02
N PHE A 105 -6.89 3.75 6.77
CA PHE A 105 -7.15 4.99 6.03
C PHE A 105 -8.30 5.80 6.70
N PRO A 106 -8.21 7.13 6.84
CA PRO A 106 -7.16 8.06 6.40
C PRO A 106 -5.95 8.10 7.35
N ILE A 107 -4.93 8.90 6.98
CA ILE A 107 -3.61 9.01 7.64
C ILE A 107 -3.73 9.29 9.13
N SER A 108 -4.63 10.20 9.54
CA SER A 108 -4.87 10.53 10.92
C SER A 108 -6.36 10.75 11.18
N ARG A 109 -6.98 9.89 12.00
CA ARG A 109 -8.35 10.10 12.48
C ARG A 109 -8.50 11.42 13.26
N LYS A 110 -7.40 11.94 13.82
CA LYS A 110 -7.39 13.23 14.52
C LYS A 110 -7.59 14.40 13.55
N HIS A 111 -6.98 14.33 12.35
CA HIS A 111 -7.08 15.41 11.36
C HIS A 111 -8.35 15.30 10.50
N HIS A 112 -8.78 14.06 10.21
CA HIS A 112 -9.90 13.77 9.32
C HIS A 112 -10.77 12.61 9.87
N PRO A 113 -11.36 12.78 11.08
CA PRO A 113 -12.16 11.72 11.71
C PRO A 113 -13.37 11.32 10.87
N GLU A 114 -13.89 12.25 10.05
CA GLU A 114 -15.00 12.03 9.14
C GLU A 114 -14.66 11.06 7.98
N LEU A 115 -13.38 10.89 7.68
CA LEU A 115 -12.91 9.95 6.66
C LEU A 115 -12.74 8.52 7.19
N ALA A 116 -12.76 8.30 8.52
CA ALA A 116 -12.66 6.97 9.09
C ALA A 116 -13.82 6.08 8.58
N LEU A 117 -13.51 4.85 8.21
CA LEU A 117 -14.51 3.89 7.76
C LEU A 117 -15.48 3.55 8.90
N ARG A 118 -16.76 3.44 8.57
CA ARG A 118 -17.80 2.92 9.45
C ARG A 118 -17.99 1.42 9.20
N GLN A 119 -18.60 0.72 10.16
CA GLN A 119 -18.79 -0.73 10.01
C GLN A 119 -19.61 -1.09 8.77
N GLU A 120 -20.63 -0.29 8.45
CA GLU A 120 -21.48 -0.51 7.26
C GLU A 120 -20.68 -0.37 5.96
N GLU A 121 -19.71 0.54 5.91
CA GLU A 121 -18.83 0.72 4.75
C GLU A 121 -17.83 -0.44 4.60
N ILE A 122 -17.38 -0.98 5.74
CA ILE A 122 -16.53 -2.19 5.76
C ILE A 122 -17.33 -3.39 5.27
N ASP A 123 -18.56 -3.55 5.75
CA ASP A 123 -19.45 -4.64 5.35
C ASP A 123 -19.78 -4.57 3.86
N GLU A 124 -20.08 -3.37 3.35
CA GLU A 124 -20.27 -3.13 1.92
C GLU A 124 -19.01 -3.49 1.11
N TYR A 125 -17.83 -3.10 1.58
CA TYR A 125 -16.58 -3.43 0.91
C TYR A 125 -16.39 -4.95 0.74
N TYR A 126 -16.65 -5.74 1.79
CA TYR A 126 -16.59 -7.21 1.69
C TYR A 126 -17.63 -7.77 0.70
N GLU A 127 -18.82 -7.18 0.62
CA GLU A 127 -19.84 -7.57 -0.35
C GLU A 127 -19.41 -7.27 -1.79
N LEU A 128 -18.73 -6.14 -2.01
CA LEU A 128 -18.21 -5.74 -3.32
C LEU A 128 -17.02 -6.59 -3.77
N CYS A 129 -16.19 -7.06 -2.83
CA CYS A 129 -15.09 -7.98 -3.13
C CYS A 129 -15.61 -9.37 -3.60
N GLY A 130 -16.82 -9.79 -3.16
CA GLY A 130 -17.41 -11.06 -3.56
C GLY A 130 -16.54 -12.25 -3.20
N ASP A 131 -16.04 -12.98 -4.22
CA ASP A 131 -15.19 -14.16 -4.04
C ASP A 131 -13.70 -13.81 -3.87
N VAL A 132 -13.31 -12.54 -4.06
CA VAL A 132 -11.94 -12.08 -3.84
C VAL A 132 -11.63 -12.09 -2.34
N LYS A 133 -10.60 -12.81 -1.95
CA LYS A 133 -10.19 -12.94 -0.55
C LYS A 133 -9.65 -11.61 -0.02
N VAL A 134 -10.00 -11.25 1.22
CA VAL A 134 -9.52 -10.01 1.85
C VAL A 134 -8.69 -10.35 3.09
N GLY A 135 -7.42 -9.94 3.10
CA GLY A 135 -6.57 -9.88 4.27
C GLY A 135 -6.54 -8.45 4.83
N SER A 136 -6.55 -8.31 6.15
CA SER A 136 -6.71 -7.01 6.79
C SER A 136 -5.42 -6.49 7.39
N LEU A 137 -5.15 -5.21 7.16
CA LEU A 137 -4.05 -4.43 7.74
C LEU A 137 -4.65 -3.23 8.50
N ASP A 138 -3.94 -2.75 9.51
CA ASP A 138 -4.29 -1.50 10.21
C ASP A 138 -3.02 -0.79 10.71
N ARG A 139 -3.14 0.44 11.16
CA ARG A 139 -2.00 1.33 11.44
C ARG A 139 -1.74 1.45 12.94
N ILE A 140 -0.47 1.27 13.35
CA ILE A 140 -0.05 1.45 14.76
C ILE A 140 -0.25 2.89 15.23
N GLU A 141 -0.13 3.87 14.32
CA GLU A 141 -0.25 5.29 14.64
C GLU A 141 -1.62 5.65 15.23
N TRP A 142 -2.69 4.86 14.98
CA TRP A 142 -3.99 5.07 15.60
C TRP A 142 -3.95 4.89 17.11
N ILE A 143 -3.34 3.80 17.56
CA ILE A 143 -3.19 3.52 18.99
C ILE A 143 -2.28 4.57 19.62
N ALA A 144 -1.14 4.85 18.99
CA ALA A 144 -0.18 5.85 19.50
C ALA A 144 -0.83 7.23 19.65
N ASN A 145 -1.54 7.73 18.61
CA ASN A 145 -2.18 9.03 18.66
C ASN A 145 -3.21 9.14 19.80
N ARG A 146 -4.05 8.11 19.95
CA ARG A 146 -5.04 8.09 21.03
C ARG A 146 -4.40 8.11 22.43
N LEU A 147 -3.36 7.29 22.63
CA LEU A 147 -2.66 7.23 23.92
C LEU A 147 -1.88 8.51 24.22
N LEU A 148 -1.36 9.21 23.21
CA LEU A 148 -0.72 10.51 23.38
C LEU A 148 -1.70 11.59 23.87
N ASP A 149 -2.98 11.50 23.51
CA ASP A 149 -4.02 12.42 23.97
C ASP A 149 -4.43 12.16 25.42
N GLU A 150 -4.15 10.97 25.97
CA GLU A 150 -4.38 10.64 27.39
C GLU A 150 -3.30 11.17 28.33
N GLU A 151 -2.15 11.64 27.81
CA GLU A 151 -1.02 12.22 28.56
C GLU A 151 -0.51 11.35 29.73
N LEU A 152 -0.48 10.03 29.50
CA LEU A 152 -0.08 9.03 30.49
C LEU A 152 1.40 9.18 30.92
N PRO A 153 1.81 8.62 32.06
CA PRO A 153 3.24 8.40 32.30
C PRO A 153 3.88 7.55 31.21
N PHE A 154 5.11 7.85 30.82
CA PHE A 154 5.77 7.20 29.68
C PHE A 154 5.76 5.66 29.74
N ASP A 155 6.03 5.08 30.93
CA ASP A 155 6.03 3.62 31.07
C ASP A 155 4.64 3.00 30.88
N GLU A 156 3.60 3.72 31.27
CA GLU A 156 2.20 3.32 31.04
C GLU A 156 1.83 3.48 29.56
N PHE A 157 2.24 4.60 28.93
CA PHE A 157 2.07 4.80 27.49
C PHE A 157 2.69 3.66 26.70
N GLU A 158 3.96 3.31 26.97
CA GLU A 158 4.67 2.21 26.30
C GLU A 158 3.94 0.87 26.51
N ALA A 159 3.61 0.54 27.77
CA ALA A 159 2.96 -0.73 28.10
C ALA A 159 1.58 -0.86 27.41
N ARG A 160 0.80 0.22 27.37
CA ARG A 160 -0.51 0.25 26.71
C ARG A 160 -0.38 0.25 25.20
N LEU A 161 0.59 0.95 24.62
CA LEU A 161 0.86 0.92 23.17
C LEU A 161 1.09 -0.52 22.71
N VAL A 162 1.95 -1.26 23.39
CA VAL A 162 2.23 -2.66 23.03
C VAL A 162 1.00 -3.55 23.24
N LYS A 163 0.36 -3.46 24.41
CA LYS A 163 -0.79 -4.28 24.75
C LYS A 163 -1.95 -4.06 23.78
N GLU A 164 -2.36 -2.81 23.58
CA GLU A 164 -3.55 -2.48 22.80
C GLU A 164 -3.31 -2.69 21.27
N THR A 165 -2.07 -2.54 20.81
CA THR A 165 -1.72 -2.92 19.43
C THR A 165 -1.83 -4.44 19.23
N LYS A 166 -1.31 -5.26 20.16
CA LYS A 166 -1.47 -6.73 20.11
C LYS A 166 -2.94 -7.13 20.16
N GLU A 167 -3.73 -6.50 21.03
CA GLU A 167 -5.17 -6.74 21.10
C GLU A 167 -5.90 -6.35 19.81
N MET A 168 -5.55 -5.22 19.20
CA MET A 168 -6.11 -4.78 17.91
C MET A 168 -5.81 -5.81 16.81
N ILE A 169 -4.56 -6.30 16.73
CA ILE A 169 -4.16 -7.31 15.76
C ILE A 169 -5.02 -8.57 15.88
N GLU A 170 -5.21 -9.08 17.08
CA GLU A 170 -6.00 -10.30 17.30
C GLU A 170 -7.51 -10.08 17.07
N LYS A 171 -8.09 -9.03 17.66
CA LYS A 171 -9.52 -8.77 17.58
C LYS A 171 -10.02 -8.40 16.20
N ARG A 172 -9.14 -7.74 15.38
CA ARG A 172 -9.46 -7.33 13.99
C ARG A 172 -8.98 -8.35 12.95
N ASN A 173 -8.44 -9.49 13.37
CA ASN A 173 -7.90 -10.52 12.48
C ASN A 173 -6.83 -9.98 11.51
N LEU A 174 -5.93 -9.11 11.99
CA LEU A 174 -4.92 -8.53 11.13
C LEU A 174 -3.87 -9.57 10.74
N ILE A 175 -3.48 -9.57 9.47
CA ILE A 175 -2.43 -10.43 8.93
C ILE A 175 -1.06 -9.76 8.90
N GLY A 176 -1.02 -8.46 9.10
CA GLY A 176 0.16 -7.61 9.19
C GLY A 176 -0.20 -6.27 9.80
N LEU A 177 0.81 -5.47 10.11
CA LEU A 177 0.66 -4.11 10.60
C LEU A 177 1.17 -3.13 9.55
N LYS A 178 0.68 -1.90 9.55
CA LYS A 178 1.15 -0.80 8.70
C LYS A 178 1.73 0.31 9.55
N SER A 179 2.82 0.94 9.08
CA SER A 179 3.29 2.23 9.56
C SER A 179 3.24 3.28 8.47
N VAL A 180 2.74 4.45 8.83
CA VAL A 180 2.68 5.66 8.01
C VAL A 180 3.55 6.77 8.61
N VAL A 181 4.65 6.41 9.26
CA VAL A 181 5.63 7.36 9.82
C VAL A 181 6.10 8.38 8.80
N ALA A 182 6.13 7.98 7.52
CA ALA A 182 6.46 8.83 6.38
C ALA A 182 5.66 10.14 6.33
N TYR A 183 4.37 10.09 6.68
CA TYR A 183 3.49 11.26 6.67
C TYR A 183 3.64 12.18 7.89
N TYR A 184 4.27 11.71 8.96
CA TYR A 184 4.50 12.50 10.16
C TYR A 184 5.88 13.16 10.13
N THR A 185 6.93 12.32 10.07
CA THR A 185 8.31 12.81 10.25
C THR A 185 9.29 12.26 9.22
N GLY A 186 8.80 11.45 8.28
CA GLY A 186 9.64 10.82 7.26
C GLY A 186 10.19 9.46 7.69
N THR A 187 10.93 8.82 6.80
CA THR A 187 11.50 7.47 6.99
C THR A 187 12.87 7.46 7.67
N ASP A 188 13.47 8.62 8.00
CA ASP A 188 14.69 8.72 8.82
C ASP A 188 14.39 8.35 10.29
N VAL A 189 14.08 7.08 10.55
CA VAL A 189 13.79 6.58 11.90
C VAL A 189 15.08 6.37 12.67
N ARG A 190 15.23 7.09 13.80
CA ARG A 190 16.43 7.05 14.64
C ARG A 190 16.25 6.12 15.84
N PRO A 191 17.11 5.11 15.99
CA PRO A 191 17.04 4.15 17.09
C PRO A 191 17.63 4.73 18.39
N LEU A 192 16.95 5.72 18.98
CA LEU A 192 17.36 6.34 20.24
C LEU A 192 17.29 5.36 21.41
N SER A 193 17.99 5.70 22.52
CA SER A 193 17.90 4.97 23.78
C SER A 193 16.54 5.18 24.46
N GLN A 194 16.18 4.30 25.38
CA GLN A 194 14.93 4.38 26.14
C GLN A 194 14.81 5.70 26.93
N ASP A 195 15.92 6.19 27.49
CA ASP A 195 15.94 7.46 28.24
C ASP A 195 15.73 8.66 27.32
N GLU A 196 16.30 8.64 26.10
CA GLU A 196 16.07 9.68 25.10
C GLU A 196 14.61 9.68 24.62
N PHE A 197 14.02 8.52 24.36
CA PHE A 197 12.59 8.42 24.03
C PHE A 197 11.70 8.92 25.15
N ARG A 198 11.98 8.56 26.40
CA ARG A 198 11.27 9.06 27.59
C ARG A 198 11.33 10.58 27.65
N LYS A 199 12.53 11.17 27.48
CA LYS A 199 12.72 12.60 27.41
C LYS A 199 11.93 13.23 26.27
N GLY A 200 12.01 12.65 25.07
CA GLY A 200 11.28 13.09 23.90
C GLY A 200 9.78 13.08 24.09
N TYR A 201 9.24 12.06 24.77
CA TYR A 201 7.82 11.95 25.11
C TYR A 201 7.33 13.14 25.92
N TYR A 202 8.00 13.48 27.04
CA TYR A 202 7.60 14.61 27.87
C TYR A 202 7.81 15.96 27.18
N LEU A 203 8.85 16.09 26.35
CA LEU A 203 9.03 17.30 25.54
C LEU A 203 7.90 17.46 24.50
N TYR A 204 7.45 16.38 23.87
CA TYR A 204 6.32 16.40 22.96
C TYR A 204 5.00 16.76 23.67
N LEU A 205 4.73 16.23 24.86
CA LEU A 205 3.56 16.63 25.65
C LEU A 205 3.59 18.11 26.02
N TYR A 206 4.79 18.66 26.27
CA TYR A 206 4.97 20.09 26.57
C TYR A 206 4.75 20.99 25.33
N ASP A 207 5.26 20.58 24.17
CA ASP A 207 5.12 21.33 22.91
C ASP A 207 4.87 20.37 21.73
N ARG A 208 3.59 20.07 21.50
CA ARG A 208 3.12 19.17 20.45
C ARG A 208 3.30 19.70 19.02
N LYS A 209 3.69 20.99 18.88
CA LYS A 209 3.96 21.59 17.56
C LYS A 209 5.44 21.51 17.18
N ASN A 210 6.29 21.12 18.09
CA ASN A 210 7.71 20.96 17.81
C ASN A 210 7.96 19.66 17.03
N TRP A 211 8.32 19.82 15.77
CA TRP A 211 8.56 18.67 14.87
C TRP A 211 9.65 17.71 15.38
N GLY A 212 10.72 18.24 16.03
CA GLY A 212 11.80 17.40 16.57
C GLY A 212 11.34 16.50 17.72
N TYR A 213 10.42 17.00 18.56
CA TYR A 213 9.84 16.19 19.64
C TYR A 213 8.83 15.19 19.12
N GLU A 214 8.01 15.57 18.14
CA GLU A 214 7.13 14.64 17.45
C GLU A 214 7.94 13.51 16.81
N LYS A 215 9.05 13.84 16.14
CA LYS A 215 9.92 12.84 15.52
C LYS A 215 10.39 11.76 16.50
N MET A 216 10.82 12.13 17.71
CA MET A 216 11.25 11.16 18.71
C MET A 216 10.14 10.17 19.06
N ILE A 217 8.90 10.63 19.14
CA ILE A 217 7.74 9.76 19.44
C ILE A 217 7.35 8.89 18.26
N ARG A 218 7.44 9.41 17.03
CA ARG A 218 7.17 8.62 15.82
C ARG A 218 8.23 7.54 15.61
N ASP A 219 9.50 7.87 15.85
CA ASP A 219 10.61 6.90 15.82
C ASP A 219 10.39 5.80 16.87
N PHE A 220 10.03 6.17 18.11
CA PHE A 220 9.67 5.21 19.16
C PHE A 220 8.52 4.30 18.74
N THR A 221 7.42 4.87 18.21
CA THR A 221 6.24 4.12 17.76
C THR A 221 6.61 3.12 16.67
N PHE A 222 7.44 3.53 15.70
CA PHE A 222 7.92 2.66 14.63
C PHE A 222 8.74 1.48 15.16
N ILE A 223 9.68 1.73 16.08
CA ILE A 223 10.48 0.67 16.69
C ILE A 223 9.59 -0.31 17.47
N LYS A 224 8.59 0.18 18.19
CA LYS A 224 7.59 -0.70 18.86
C LYS A 224 6.76 -1.49 17.86
N ALA A 225 6.43 -0.94 16.68
CA ALA A 225 5.80 -1.71 15.62
C ALA A 225 6.70 -2.87 15.15
N CYS A 226 7.99 -2.62 14.96
CA CYS A 226 8.95 -3.67 14.62
C CYS A 226 9.00 -4.78 15.68
N GLU A 227 9.14 -4.42 16.95
CA GLU A 227 9.18 -5.39 18.07
C GLU A 227 7.88 -6.23 18.12
N ILE A 228 6.71 -5.59 18.00
CA ILE A 228 5.40 -6.28 18.02
C ILE A 228 5.26 -7.22 16.83
N CYS A 229 5.61 -6.78 15.63
CA CYS A 229 5.50 -7.59 14.42
C CYS A 229 6.43 -8.80 14.46
N ARG A 230 7.67 -8.63 14.93
CA ARG A 230 8.61 -9.72 15.17
C ARG A 230 8.06 -10.74 16.16
N ASP A 231 7.57 -10.28 17.32
CA ASP A 231 7.03 -11.14 18.39
C ASP A 231 5.81 -11.96 17.94
N LEU A 232 4.99 -11.41 17.06
CA LEU A 232 3.78 -12.05 16.52
C LEU A 232 4.02 -12.77 15.18
N ASP A 233 5.24 -12.70 14.65
CA ASP A 233 5.64 -13.26 13.34
C ASP A 233 4.71 -12.84 12.21
N ILE A 234 4.43 -11.54 12.15
CA ILE A 234 3.65 -10.88 11.09
C ILE A 234 4.48 -9.77 10.42
N PRO A 235 4.26 -9.45 9.13
CA PRO A 235 5.00 -8.39 8.47
C PRO A 235 4.52 -6.99 8.90
N LEU A 236 5.47 -6.03 8.86
CA LEU A 236 5.22 -4.60 8.95
C LEU A 236 5.32 -3.98 7.56
N GLN A 237 4.23 -3.48 7.02
CA GLN A 237 4.26 -2.62 5.83
C GLN A 237 4.68 -1.21 6.23
N VAL A 238 5.57 -0.59 5.45
CA VAL A 238 6.09 0.75 5.71
C VAL A 238 5.91 1.61 4.46
N HIS A 239 5.19 2.72 4.62
CA HIS A 239 5.04 3.71 3.55
C HIS A 239 6.40 4.31 3.19
N THR A 240 6.77 4.28 1.92
CA THR A 240 7.97 4.93 1.35
C THR A 240 7.63 5.61 0.02
N GLY A 241 8.40 6.61 -0.38
CA GLY A 241 8.20 7.26 -1.68
C GLY A 241 6.90 8.05 -1.81
N LEU A 242 6.28 7.95 -2.98
CA LEU A 242 5.06 8.69 -3.36
C LEU A 242 3.93 8.50 -2.35
N GLY A 243 3.27 9.58 -1.98
CA GLY A 243 2.14 9.56 -1.07
C GLY A 243 1.29 10.83 -1.15
N ASP A 244 0.27 10.89 -0.32
CA ASP A 244 -0.73 11.94 -0.34
C ASP A 244 -0.16 13.29 0.09
N THR A 245 -0.43 14.32 -0.70
CA THR A 245 -0.11 15.70 -0.36
C THR A 245 -1.25 16.36 0.43
N PRO A 246 -0.97 17.34 1.32
CA PRO A 246 0.34 17.99 1.55
C PRO A 246 1.27 17.29 2.55
N ASP A 247 0.86 16.19 3.19
CA ASP A 247 1.58 15.60 4.33
C ASP A 247 2.83 14.81 3.90
N CYS A 248 2.84 14.22 2.71
CA CYS A 248 3.99 13.46 2.22
C CYS A 248 5.06 14.38 1.62
N HIS A 249 6.20 14.48 2.31
CA HIS A 249 7.38 15.21 1.81
C HIS A 249 8.33 14.28 1.09
N ILE A 250 8.32 14.29 -0.23
CA ILE A 250 9.04 13.34 -1.09
C ILE A 250 10.52 13.14 -0.73
N VAL A 251 11.22 14.20 -0.30
CA VAL A 251 12.63 14.11 0.08
C VAL A 251 12.87 13.41 1.42
N ARG A 252 11.84 13.23 2.25
CA ARG A 252 11.92 12.61 3.58
C ARG A 252 11.46 11.15 3.59
N VAL A 253 11.05 10.64 2.45
CA VAL A 253 10.43 9.32 2.34
C VAL A 253 11.23 8.35 1.47
N ASN A 254 12.52 8.66 1.25
CA ASN A 254 13.47 7.75 0.62
C ASN A 254 13.65 6.50 1.50
N PRO A 255 13.43 5.28 0.99
CA PRO A 255 13.58 4.05 1.77
C PRO A 255 14.97 3.86 2.38
N ALA A 256 16.03 4.38 1.76
CA ALA A 256 17.40 4.28 2.26
C ALA A 256 17.61 4.99 3.63
N LEU A 257 16.74 5.94 3.98
CA LEU A 257 16.78 6.61 5.28
C LEU A 257 16.45 5.67 6.46
N LEU A 258 15.85 4.50 6.21
CA LEU A 258 15.59 3.48 7.23
C LEU A 258 16.84 2.68 7.66
N THR A 259 17.99 2.91 7.05
CA THR A 259 19.21 2.13 7.25
C THR A 259 19.59 1.99 8.73
N ASP A 260 19.59 3.09 9.50
CA ASP A 260 19.99 3.06 10.92
C ASP A 260 19.00 2.22 11.75
N CYS A 261 17.72 2.37 11.49
CA CYS A 261 16.67 1.59 12.17
C CYS A 261 16.73 0.10 11.82
N LEU A 262 16.92 -0.25 10.54
CA LEU A 262 16.97 -1.65 10.11
C LEU A 262 18.22 -2.39 10.62
N ASN A 263 19.29 -1.66 10.96
CA ASN A 263 20.48 -2.21 11.61
C ASN A 263 20.35 -2.34 13.13
N ASP A 264 19.34 -1.69 13.74
CA ASP A 264 19.12 -1.78 15.19
C ASP A 264 18.63 -3.19 15.60
N PRO A 265 19.15 -3.78 16.67
CA PRO A 265 18.74 -5.10 17.15
C PRO A 265 17.23 -5.24 17.42
N ARG A 266 16.53 -4.16 17.69
CA ARG A 266 15.06 -4.15 17.92
C ARG A 266 14.27 -4.36 16.63
N CYS A 267 14.85 -4.02 15.45
CA CYS A 267 14.17 -4.02 14.14
C CYS A 267 14.71 -5.07 13.16
N LYS A 268 15.98 -5.50 13.30
CA LYS A 268 16.70 -6.31 12.30
C LYS A 268 16.07 -7.66 11.94
N ASP A 269 15.25 -8.24 12.83
CA ASP A 269 14.62 -9.55 12.63
C ASP A 269 13.13 -9.42 12.28
N THR A 270 12.63 -8.20 12.13
CA THR A 270 11.25 -7.93 11.71
C THR A 270 11.12 -8.07 10.20
N THR A 271 10.13 -8.82 9.71
CA THR A 271 9.77 -8.80 8.29
C THR A 271 9.18 -7.44 7.92
N VAL A 272 9.92 -6.66 7.14
CA VAL A 272 9.52 -5.31 6.71
C VAL A 272 9.24 -5.30 5.21
N ILE A 273 8.09 -4.76 4.81
CA ILE A 273 7.71 -4.57 3.40
C ILE A 273 7.69 -3.07 3.13
N LEU A 274 8.65 -2.59 2.34
CA LEU A 274 8.72 -1.20 1.90
C LEU A 274 7.81 -1.04 0.67
N ILE A 275 6.74 -0.26 0.81
CA ILE A 275 5.71 -0.17 -0.21
C ILE A 275 5.87 1.03 -1.14
N HIS A 276 5.09 1.06 -2.23
CA HIS A 276 5.01 2.11 -3.26
C HIS A 276 6.24 2.20 -4.16
N GLY A 277 6.95 1.08 -4.35
CA GLY A 277 8.16 1.05 -5.18
C GLY A 277 9.24 2.04 -4.72
N GLY A 278 9.07 2.66 -3.53
CA GLY A 278 9.90 3.77 -3.08
C GLY A 278 9.88 4.98 -4.03
N TYR A 279 8.93 5.06 -4.98
CA TYR A 279 8.95 6.04 -6.07
C TYR A 279 9.16 7.48 -5.57
N PRO A 280 10.12 8.24 -6.11
CA PRO A 280 10.96 7.93 -7.27
C PRO A 280 12.26 7.15 -6.96
N TYR A 281 12.50 6.71 -5.73
CA TYR A 281 13.73 6.07 -5.22
C TYR A 281 13.72 4.55 -5.45
N CYS A 282 13.34 4.11 -6.66
CA CYS A 282 13.17 2.69 -6.97
C CYS A 282 14.49 1.90 -6.92
N GLU A 283 15.61 2.54 -7.26
CA GLU A 283 16.95 1.94 -7.21
C GLU A 283 17.38 1.70 -5.76
N GLU A 284 17.20 2.70 -4.89
CA GLU A 284 17.48 2.59 -3.45
C GLU A 284 16.63 1.49 -2.81
N LEU A 285 15.36 1.38 -3.20
CA LEU A 285 14.50 0.31 -2.72
C LEU A 285 15.00 -1.06 -3.17
N GLY A 286 15.46 -1.20 -4.41
CA GLY A 286 16.09 -2.41 -4.93
C GLY A 286 17.33 -2.80 -4.12
N MET A 287 18.20 -1.83 -3.80
CA MET A 287 19.38 -2.04 -2.95
C MET A 287 18.99 -2.48 -1.54
N MET A 288 18.04 -1.80 -0.89
CA MET A 288 17.57 -2.16 0.46
C MET A 288 17.04 -3.58 0.50
N THR A 289 16.27 -3.98 -0.51
CA THR A 289 15.71 -5.33 -0.63
C THR A 289 16.81 -6.39 -0.81
N ASN A 290 17.91 -6.04 -1.50
CA ASN A 290 19.07 -6.91 -1.67
C ASN A 290 19.89 -7.05 -0.38
N HIS A 291 20.19 -5.92 0.28
CA HIS A 291 21.12 -5.87 1.41
C HIS A 291 20.56 -6.46 2.71
N TYR A 292 19.24 -6.32 2.94
CA TYR A 292 18.62 -6.77 4.18
C TYR A 292 17.83 -8.06 3.99
N PRO A 293 18.12 -9.14 4.71
CA PRO A 293 17.45 -10.45 4.52
C PRO A 293 15.95 -10.40 4.84
N ASN A 294 15.55 -9.53 5.74
CA ASN A 294 14.18 -9.35 6.25
C ASN A 294 13.40 -8.23 5.55
N VAL A 295 13.99 -7.52 4.56
CA VAL A 295 13.34 -6.43 3.83
C VAL A 295 12.82 -6.94 2.49
N TYR A 296 11.58 -6.60 2.21
CA TYR A 296 10.82 -6.89 0.98
C TYR A 296 10.35 -5.57 0.38
N ALA A 297 9.97 -5.60 -0.89
CA ALA A 297 9.45 -4.44 -1.61
C ALA A 297 8.14 -4.77 -2.32
N ASP A 298 7.23 -3.82 -2.40
CA ASP A 298 6.14 -3.91 -3.36
C ASP A 298 6.21 -2.78 -4.41
N ILE A 299 5.41 -2.91 -5.44
CA ILE A 299 5.39 -2.01 -6.58
C ILE A 299 4.11 -1.16 -6.62
N SER A 300 3.37 -1.09 -5.51
CA SER A 300 2.15 -0.29 -5.41
C SER A 300 2.41 1.19 -5.75
N ALA A 301 1.39 1.93 -6.10
CA ALA A 301 1.42 3.31 -6.58
C ALA A 301 2.24 3.55 -7.86
N VAL A 302 3.34 2.82 -8.11
CA VAL A 302 4.08 2.95 -9.38
C VAL A 302 3.17 2.61 -10.57
N PHE A 303 2.40 1.55 -10.44
CA PHE A 303 1.34 1.18 -11.37
C PHE A 303 -0.02 1.42 -10.71
N PRO A 304 -0.64 2.54 -10.89
CA PRO A 304 -0.90 3.23 -12.15
C PRO A 304 -0.17 4.55 -12.41
N PHE A 305 0.41 5.22 -11.40
CA PHE A 305 0.82 6.62 -11.56
C PHE A 305 1.99 6.85 -12.51
N ALA A 306 3.02 5.98 -12.52
CA ALA A 306 4.21 6.14 -13.36
C ALA A 306 3.99 5.83 -14.86
N SER A 307 2.77 5.40 -15.26
CA SER A 307 2.30 5.31 -16.63
C SER A 307 3.36 4.83 -17.64
N ILE A 308 3.94 5.71 -18.48
CA ILE A 308 4.98 5.38 -19.46
C ILE A 308 6.34 5.08 -18.81
N GLY A 309 6.63 5.66 -17.66
CA GLY A 309 7.86 5.42 -16.90
C GLY A 309 7.84 4.16 -16.04
N GLY A 310 6.70 3.48 -15.93
CA GLY A 310 6.54 2.31 -15.06
C GLY A 310 7.49 1.17 -15.39
N GLU A 311 7.76 0.92 -16.68
CA GLU A 311 8.73 -0.08 -17.11
C GLU A 311 10.15 0.24 -16.62
N GLU A 312 10.60 1.47 -16.78
CA GLU A 312 11.91 1.91 -16.31
C GLU A 312 12.02 1.78 -14.79
N LYS A 313 11.00 2.22 -14.04
CA LYS A 313 10.99 2.14 -12.58
C LYS A 313 11.02 0.70 -12.08
N LEU A 314 10.29 -0.20 -12.74
CA LEU A 314 10.36 -1.63 -12.44
C LEU A 314 11.76 -2.19 -12.70
N ARG A 315 12.38 -1.89 -13.85
CA ARG A 315 13.74 -2.33 -14.19
C ARG A 315 14.76 -1.83 -13.18
N ASN A 316 14.71 -0.54 -12.81
CA ASN A 316 15.61 0.07 -11.84
C ASN A 316 15.53 -0.65 -10.48
N MET A 317 14.35 -0.97 -9.99
CA MET A 317 14.19 -1.75 -8.77
C MET A 317 14.71 -3.17 -8.92
N LEU A 318 14.36 -3.87 -10.02
CA LEU A 318 14.72 -5.27 -10.25
C LEU A 318 16.20 -5.47 -10.57
N GLU A 319 16.95 -4.41 -10.89
CA GLU A 319 18.41 -4.50 -11.11
C GLU A 319 19.12 -5.08 -9.88
N MET A 320 18.66 -4.75 -8.68
CA MET A 320 19.23 -5.21 -7.42
C MET A 320 18.29 -6.12 -6.62
N ALA A 321 16.98 -5.90 -6.68
CA ALA A 321 16.03 -6.63 -5.85
C ALA A 321 15.91 -8.11 -6.26
N PRO A 322 16.04 -9.07 -5.31
CA PRO A 322 15.73 -10.47 -5.58
C PRO A 322 14.22 -10.64 -5.87
N LEU A 323 13.86 -11.27 -7.00
CA LEU A 323 12.47 -11.44 -7.42
C LEU A 323 11.60 -12.24 -6.43
N ASN A 324 12.20 -13.04 -5.56
CA ASN A 324 11.50 -13.70 -4.45
C ASN A 324 11.24 -12.78 -3.25
N LYS A 325 11.57 -11.49 -3.34
CA LYS A 325 11.32 -10.47 -2.31
C LYS A 325 10.49 -9.29 -2.83
N VAL A 326 10.05 -9.33 -4.08
CA VAL A 326 9.20 -8.32 -4.69
C VAL A 326 7.76 -8.82 -4.71
N LEU A 327 6.80 -7.94 -4.38
CA LEU A 327 5.37 -8.23 -4.34
C LEU A 327 4.62 -7.30 -5.30
N PHE A 328 3.60 -7.86 -5.95
CA PHE A 328 2.64 -7.05 -6.68
C PHE A 328 1.71 -6.32 -5.70
N ALA A 329 1.39 -5.06 -6.00
CA ALA A 329 0.37 -4.28 -5.31
C ALA A 329 -0.07 -3.09 -6.16
N THR A 330 -1.25 -2.52 -5.85
CA THR A 330 -1.80 -1.39 -6.61
C THR A 330 -1.78 -0.07 -5.87
N ASP A 331 -1.97 -0.07 -4.55
CA ASP A 331 -2.36 1.11 -3.75
C ASP A 331 -3.70 1.69 -4.20
N GLY A 332 -4.50 0.89 -4.90
CA GLY A 332 -5.84 1.29 -5.35
C GLY A 332 -6.79 1.48 -4.16
N GLY A 333 -7.73 2.43 -4.30
CA GLY A 333 -8.75 2.72 -3.29
C GLY A 333 -9.77 3.69 -3.85
N LEU A 334 -10.80 4.02 -3.07
CA LEU A 334 -11.93 4.90 -3.41
C LEU A 334 -12.84 4.37 -4.51
N ILE A 335 -12.27 3.84 -5.61
CA ILE A 335 -13.00 3.22 -6.73
C ILE A 335 -12.32 1.91 -7.15
N PRO A 336 -13.08 0.91 -7.63
CA PRO A 336 -12.52 -0.39 -8.02
C PRO A 336 -11.63 -0.31 -9.26
N GLU A 337 -11.79 0.70 -10.10
CA GLU A 337 -11.01 0.89 -11.32
C GLU A 337 -9.52 1.12 -11.04
N ASN A 338 -9.17 1.74 -9.89
CA ASN A 338 -7.78 1.96 -9.53
C ASN A 338 -7.05 0.64 -9.27
N LEU A 339 -7.71 -0.33 -8.60
CA LEU A 339 -7.17 -1.67 -8.38
C LEU A 339 -7.07 -2.44 -9.70
N TRP A 340 -8.15 -2.42 -10.48
CA TRP A 340 -8.25 -3.12 -11.75
C TRP A 340 -7.20 -2.64 -12.77
N PHE A 341 -7.12 -1.32 -13.00
CA PHE A 341 -6.18 -0.77 -13.98
C PHE A 341 -4.73 -0.94 -13.53
N GLY A 342 -4.44 -0.74 -12.22
CA GLY A 342 -3.12 -0.99 -11.66
C GLY A 342 -2.63 -2.41 -11.92
N ALA A 343 -3.50 -3.40 -11.73
CA ALA A 343 -3.21 -4.80 -12.00
C ALA A 343 -2.98 -5.09 -13.50
N LEU A 344 -3.84 -4.57 -14.38
CA LEU A 344 -3.69 -4.74 -15.83
C LEU A 344 -2.37 -4.13 -16.33
N ASN A 345 -2.08 -2.90 -15.89
CA ASN A 345 -0.87 -2.19 -16.32
C ASN A 345 0.39 -2.89 -15.81
N PHE A 346 0.40 -3.31 -14.54
CA PHE A 346 1.51 -4.10 -14.00
C PHE A 346 1.73 -5.38 -14.82
N ARG A 347 0.69 -6.20 -15.03
CA ARG A 347 0.80 -7.46 -15.79
C ARG A 347 1.40 -7.22 -17.18
N ARG A 348 0.92 -6.19 -17.89
CA ARG A 348 1.41 -5.82 -19.23
C ARG A 348 2.89 -5.47 -19.21
N VAL A 349 3.30 -4.59 -18.29
CA VAL A 349 4.68 -4.13 -18.18
C VAL A 349 5.59 -5.25 -17.71
N PHE A 350 5.17 -6.04 -16.71
CA PHE A 350 5.98 -7.13 -16.18
C PHE A 350 6.19 -8.24 -17.22
N THR A 351 5.15 -8.58 -18.00
CA THR A 351 5.27 -9.50 -19.13
C THR A 351 6.35 -9.03 -20.10
N LYS A 352 6.33 -7.74 -20.47
CA LYS A 352 7.34 -7.15 -21.37
C LYS A 352 8.74 -7.23 -20.78
N VAL A 353 8.91 -6.83 -19.51
CA VAL A 353 10.22 -6.87 -18.84
C VAL A 353 10.79 -8.29 -18.82
N LEU A 354 9.99 -9.28 -18.44
CA LEU A 354 10.44 -10.67 -18.40
C LEU A 354 10.75 -11.20 -19.81
N GLN A 355 9.95 -10.85 -20.83
CA GLN A 355 10.21 -11.22 -22.21
C GLN A 355 11.56 -10.68 -22.71
N ASP A 356 11.81 -9.39 -22.46
CA ASP A 356 13.06 -8.74 -22.87
C ASP A 356 14.28 -9.39 -22.20
N LEU A 357 14.17 -9.78 -20.91
CA LEU A 357 15.25 -10.48 -20.20
C LEU A 357 15.53 -11.87 -20.77
N VAL A 358 14.48 -12.60 -21.17
CA VAL A 358 14.61 -13.92 -21.81
C VAL A 358 15.21 -13.78 -23.22
N ASP A 359 14.72 -12.83 -24.01
CA ASP A 359 15.18 -12.61 -25.39
C ASP A 359 16.64 -12.14 -25.42
N ALA A 360 17.06 -11.35 -24.43
CA ALA A 360 18.45 -10.92 -24.26
C ALA A 360 19.36 -12.02 -23.69
N GLY A 361 18.80 -13.15 -23.25
CA GLY A 361 19.56 -14.25 -22.67
C GLY A 361 20.05 -13.99 -21.23
N TYR A 362 19.52 -12.98 -20.55
CA TYR A 362 19.88 -12.70 -19.15
C TYR A 362 19.32 -13.76 -18.19
N VAL A 363 18.13 -14.30 -18.50
CA VAL A 363 17.49 -15.34 -17.69
C VAL A 363 16.88 -16.41 -18.57
N GLN A 364 16.72 -17.64 -18.02
CA GLN A 364 16.01 -18.72 -18.69
C GLN A 364 14.49 -18.52 -18.57
N TYR A 365 13.74 -19.07 -19.53
CA TYR A 365 12.27 -18.98 -19.56
C TYR A 365 11.62 -19.49 -18.27
N ASP A 366 12.05 -20.64 -17.75
CA ASP A 366 11.50 -21.23 -16.52
C ASP A 366 11.73 -20.34 -15.29
N PHE A 367 12.89 -19.69 -15.21
CA PHE A 367 13.18 -18.71 -14.16
C PHE A 367 12.24 -17.50 -14.26
N ALA A 368 12.01 -16.98 -15.48
CA ALA A 368 11.11 -15.85 -15.69
C ALA A 368 9.66 -16.19 -15.28
N MET A 369 9.16 -17.38 -15.66
CA MET A 369 7.81 -17.83 -15.27
C MET A 369 7.68 -18.05 -13.76
N GLN A 370 8.67 -18.70 -13.13
CA GLN A 370 8.70 -18.86 -11.67
C GLN A 370 8.74 -17.50 -10.95
N SER A 371 9.51 -16.55 -11.48
CA SER A 371 9.58 -15.21 -10.94
C SER A 371 8.24 -14.48 -11.05
N ALA A 372 7.52 -14.66 -12.15
CA ALA A 372 6.18 -14.11 -12.32
C ALA A 372 5.22 -14.64 -11.26
N GLU A 373 5.17 -15.95 -11.03
CA GLU A 373 4.34 -16.56 -9.98
C GLU A 373 4.73 -16.04 -8.57
N ASN A 374 6.04 -15.91 -8.31
CA ASN A 374 6.53 -15.40 -7.04
C ASN A 374 6.05 -13.97 -6.78
N VAL A 375 6.26 -13.07 -7.73
CA VAL A 375 5.91 -11.65 -7.59
C VAL A 375 4.40 -11.44 -7.54
N MET A 376 3.63 -12.17 -8.36
CA MET A 376 2.20 -11.95 -8.52
C MET A 376 1.37 -12.55 -7.37
N HIS A 377 1.85 -13.65 -6.71
CA HIS A 377 1.10 -14.23 -5.58
C HIS A 377 1.96 -14.99 -4.55
N ARG A 378 2.92 -15.85 -4.94
CA ARG A 378 3.56 -16.78 -4.01
C ARG A 378 4.38 -16.10 -2.91
N ASN A 379 4.98 -14.93 -3.20
CA ASN A 379 5.71 -14.18 -2.19
C ASN A 379 4.77 -13.70 -1.07
N VAL A 380 3.57 -13.22 -1.41
CA VAL A 380 2.55 -12.85 -0.41
C VAL A 380 2.17 -14.06 0.45
N GLU A 381 1.83 -15.19 -0.19
CA GLU A 381 1.43 -16.42 0.51
C GLU A 381 2.51 -16.93 1.49
N ARG A 382 3.78 -16.75 1.12
CA ARG A 382 4.92 -17.15 1.96
C ARG A 382 5.19 -16.20 3.10
N ILE A 383 5.05 -14.89 2.88
CA ILE A 383 5.43 -13.85 3.84
C ILE A 383 4.35 -13.67 4.89
N TYR A 384 3.08 -13.67 4.50
CA TYR A 384 1.96 -13.48 5.41
C TYR A 384 1.47 -14.80 5.97
N LYS A 385 2.06 -15.28 7.04
CA LYS A 385 1.74 -16.58 7.65
C LYS A 385 0.28 -16.73 8.06
N ARG A 386 -0.39 -15.62 8.36
CA ARG A 386 -1.83 -15.58 8.69
C ARG A 386 -2.75 -15.51 7.47
N TYR A 387 -2.22 -15.35 6.26
CA TYR A 387 -3.00 -15.17 5.03
C TYR A 387 -3.95 -16.34 4.74
N ALA A 388 -3.53 -17.57 4.98
CA ALA A 388 -4.39 -18.74 4.73
C ALA A 388 -5.68 -18.71 5.56
N ASN A 389 -5.63 -18.18 6.79
CA ASN A 389 -6.69 -18.17 7.81
C ASN A 389 -7.17 -16.74 8.14
N CYS A 390 -6.99 -15.76 7.26
CA CYS A 390 -7.45 -14.41 7.52
C CYS A 390 -8.96 -14.35 7.70
N GLY A 391 -9.39 -13.69 8.79
CA GLY A 391 -10.79 -13.46 9.11
C GLY A 391 -11.28 -12.10 8.61
N ARG A 392 -12.59 -11.86 8.80
CA ARG A 392 -13.21 -10.57 8.48
C ARG A 392 -12.76 -9.51 9.48
N TYR A 393 -12.41 -8.32 8.98
CA TYR A 393 -12.12 -7.15 9.80
C TYR A 393 -13.39 -6.62 10.45
N THR A 394 -13.29 -6.23 11.72
CA THR A 394 -14.40 -5.64 12.46
C THR A 394 -13.88 -4.45 13.28
N LEU A 395 -14.61 -3.34 13.29
CA LEU A 395 -14.31 -2.21 14.18
C LEU A 395 -14.51 -2.62 15.64
N LEU A 396 -13.66 -2.10 16.54
CA LEU A 396 -13.75 -2.31 17.99
C LEU A 396 -14.58 -1.21 18.65
#